data_cc07cb086d57965b9fb119572d1cec9c
#
_entry.id   cc07cb086d57965b9fb119572d1cec9c
#
_cell.length_a   1.000
_cell.length_b   1.000
_cell.length_c   1.000
_cell.angle_alpha   90.00
_cell.angle_beta   90.00
_cell.angle_gamma   90.00
#
_symmetry.space_group_name_H-M   'P 1'
#
loop_
_entity.id
_entity.type
_entity.pdbx_description
1 polymer ?
#
loop_
_entity_poly.entity_id
_entity_poly.type
_entity_poly.pdbx_seq_one_letter_code
_entity_poly.pdbx_strand_id
1 'polypeptide(L)'
;MDLFFDHLERWIPNLRRYARALTRDREQADDLVQDCLERALSRRHLWNEDGNTRAWLFTIMHNIHANDTRRNSSRPATVPIEDDAGHHARPPSQTHRVAGLEAAAALQELPDEQRQVILLVALEGMSYGEVAETLGIAQGTVMSRLSRGRERLRRLMEDGAPGLRIVK
;
A
#
# COMPACT_ATOMS: atom_id res chain seq x y z
N MET A 1 -15.88 9.07 25.59
CA MET A 1 -14.90 8.53 24.62
C MET A 1 -15.18 9.22 23.32
N ASP A 2 -14.17 9.63 22.59
CA ASP A 2 -14.35 10.39 21.35
C ASP A 2 -14.43 9.43 20.18
N LEU A 3 -15.58 9.21 19.61
CA LEU A 3 -15.85 8.27 18.52
C LEU A 3 -14.86 8.41 17.34
N PHE A 4 -14.40 9.62 17.07
CA PHE A 4 -13.40 9.85 16.03
C PHE A 4 -12.09 9.11 16.33
N PHE A 5 -11.58 9.18 17.56
CA PHE A 5 -10.35 8.49 17.95
C PHE A 5 -10.52 6.98 17.94
N ASP A 6 -11.66 6.47 18.41
CA ASP A 6 -11.96 5.03 18.40
C ASP A 6 -11.97 4.49 16.96
N HIS A 7 -12.58 5.25 16.03
CA HIS A 7 -12.56 4.90 14.61
C HIS A 7 -11.15 4.99 14.01
N LEU A 8 -10.38 6.02 14.37
CA LEU A 8 -9.02 6.20 13.87
C LEU A 8 -8.11 5.05 14.32
N GLU A 9 -8.11 4.73 15.61
CA GLU A 9 -7.31 3.64 16.19
C GLU A 9 -7.61 2.29 15.54
N ARG A 10 -8.87 2.02 15.25
CA ARG A 10 -9.30 0.78 14.58
C ARG A 10 -8.62 0.56 13.24
N TRP A 11 -8.33 1.63 12.49
CA TRP A 11 -7.76 1.54 11.15
C TRP A 11 -6.24 1.66 11.10
N ILE A 12 -5.56 2.03 12.19
CA ILE A 12 -4.09 2.12 12.23
C ILE A 12 -3.39 0.84 11.76
N PRO A 13 -3.78 -0.37 12.20
CA PRO A 13 -3.13 -1.60 11.72
C PRO A 13 -3.24 -1.79 10.21
N ASN A 14 -4.38 -1.45 9.63
CA ASN A 14 -4.64 -1.53 8.19
C ASN A 14 -3.78 -0.52 7.42
N LEU A 15 -3.73 0.73 7.88
CA LEU A 15 -2.91 1.78 7.29
C LEU A 15 -1.42 1.39 7.28
N ARG A 16 -0.92 0.85 8.41
CA ARG A 16 0.47 0.36 8.51
C ARG A 16 0.75 -0.80 7.56
N ARG A 17 -0.14 -1.79 7.51
CA ARG A 17 -0.01 -2.94 6.62
C ARG A 17 0.03 -2.50 5.16
N TYR A 18 -0.89 -1.64 4.76
CA TYR A 18 -0.97 -1.10 3.41
C TYR A 18 0.27 -0.26 3.06
N ALA A 19 0.69 0.67 3.93
CA ALA A 19 1.85 1.50 3.70
C ALA A 19 3.13 0.68 3.51
N ARG A 20 3.32 -0.38 4.32
CA ARG A 20 4.47 -1.30 4.18
C ARG A 20 4.45 -2.09 2.88
N ALA A 21 3.28 -2.48 2.39
CA ALA A 21 3.15 -3.17 1.12
C ALA A 21 3.29 -2.22 -0.08
N LEU A 22 2.94 -0.95 0.11
CA LEU A 22 2.99 0.08 -0.93
C LEU A 22 4.41 0.62 -1.15
N THR A 23 5.15 0.87 -0.07
CA THR A 23 6.49 1.46 -0.10
C THR A 23 7.56 0.37 -0.01
N ARG A 24 8.76 0.65 -0.55
CA ARG A 24 9.90 -0.28 -0.48
C ARG A 24 10.65 -0.21 0.84
N ASP A 25 10.48 0.89 1.56
CA ASP A 25 11.23 1.23 2.75
C ASP A 25 10.30 1.35 3.95
N ARG A 26 10.73 0.79 5.09
CA ARG A 26 9.97 0.80 6.33
C ARG A 26 9.83 2.22 6.90
N GLU A 27 10.88 3.02 6.82
CA GLU A 27 10.86 4.40 7.28
C GLU A 27 9.85 5.23 6.50
N GLN A 28 9.86 5.11 5.17
CA GLN A 28 8.86 5.76 4.30
C GLN A 28 7.43 5.29 4.62
N ALA A 29 7.25 4.01 4.93
CA ALA A 29 5.94 3.49 5.32
C ALA A 29 5.45 4.09 6.64
N ASP A 30 6.32 4.17 7.64
CA ASP A 30 5.99 4.74 8.94
C ASP A 30 5.73 6.25 8.84
N ASP A 31 6.50 6.99 8.04
CA ASP A 31 6.27 8.41 7.75
C ASP A 31 4.93 8.63 7.05
N LEU A 32 4.60 7.81 6.04
CA LEU A 32 3.33 7.90 5.32
C LEU A 32 2.13 7.69 6.26
N VAL A 33 2.23 6.75 7.20
CA VAL A 33 1.18 6.52 8.20
C VAL A 33 1.07 7.70 9.15
N GLN A 34 2.19 8.22 9.64
CA GLN A 34 2.21 9.39 10.53
C GLN A 34 1.58 10.60 9.85
N ASP A 35 2.01 10.94 8.65
CA ASP A 35 1.47 12.07 7.87
C ASP A 35 -0.04 11.91 7.60
N CYS A 36 -0.49 10.66 7.34
CA CYS A 36 -1.90 10.35 7.17
C CYS A 36 -2.70 10.64 8.44
N LEU A 37 -2.21 10.19 9.60
CA LEU A 37 -2.86 10.41 10.88
C LEU A 37 -2.88 11.90 11.26
N GLU A 38 -1.78 12.62 11.09
CA GLU A 38 -1.71 14.07 11.32
C GLU A 38 -2.69 14.82 10.41
N ARG A 39 -2.77 14.44 9.14
CA ARG A 39 -3.72 15.02 8.18
C ARG A 39 -5.16 14.70 8.54
N ALA A 40 -5.45 13.50 9.02
CA ALA A 40 -6.77 13.10 9.49
C ALA A 40 -7.19 13.92 10.72
N LEU A 41 -6.29 14.10 11.68
CA LEU A 41 -6.51 14.92 12.88
C LEU A 41 -6.79 16.39 12.50
N SER A 42 -6.01 16.98 11.62
CA SER A 42 -6.19 18.38 11.17
C SER A 42 -7.49 18.60 10.38
N ARG A 43 -8.01 17.53 9.76
CA ARG A 43 -9.26 17.54 8.97
C ARG A 43 -10.43 16.88 9.68
N ARG A 44 -10.34 16.68 10.99
CA ARG A 44 -11.38 16.05 11.78
C ARG A 44 -12.77 16.65 11.55
N HIS A 45 -12.86 17.95 11.32
CA HIS A 45 -14.12 18.66 11.03
C HIS A 45 -14.81 18.21 9.73
N LEU A 46 -14.09 17.48 8.84
CA LEU A 46 -14.64 16.89 7.62
C LEU A 46 -15.03 15.41 7.80
N TRP A 47 -14.69 14.83 8.95
CA TRP A 47 -15.05 13.45 9.23
C TRP A 47 -16.55 13.33 9.54
N ASN A 48 -17.15 12.28 8.96
CA ASN A 48 -18.56 11.95 9.20
C ASN A 48 -18.62 10.57 9.88
N GLU A 49 -19.28 10.50 11.03
CA GLU A 49 -19.46 9.27 11.81
C GLU A 49 -20.20 8.18 11.02
N ASP A 50 -21.23 8.55 10.27
CA ASP A 50 -22.02 7.65 9.44
C ASP A 50 -21.32 7.32 8.09
N GLY A 51 -20.18 7.94 7.83
CA GLY A 51 -19.42 7.79 6.60
C GLY A 51 -18.46 6.59 6.61
N ASN A 52 -17.92 6.30 5.44
CA ASN A 52 -16.87 5.28 5.30
C ASN A 52 -15.50 5.83 5.75
N THR A 53 -15.22 5.75 7.07
CA THR A 53 -13.94 6.19 7.66
C THR A 53 -12.74 5.52 7.00
N ARG A 54 -12.84 4.24 6.63
CA ARG A 54 -11.79 3.51 5.91
C ARG A 54 -11.46 4.22 4.59
N ALA A 55 -12.45 4.40 3.72
CA ALA A 55 -12.24 5.03 2.42
C ALA A 55 -11.68 6.46 2.57
N TRP A 56 -12.16 7.21 3.55
CA TRP A 56 -11.66 8.55 3.84
C TRP A 56 -10.18 8.57 4.24
N LEU A 57 -9.74 7.66 5.13
CA LEU A 57 -8.34 7.55 5.55
C LEU A 57 -7.43 7.11 4.39
N PHE A 58 -7.86 6.13 3.60
CA PHE A 58 -7.09 5.67 2.44
C PHE A 58 -7.02 6.74 1.34
N THR A 59 -8.05 7.59 1.19
CA THR A 59 -7.99 8.76 0.29
C THR A 59 -6.94 9.77 0.76
N ILE A 60 -6.86 10.04 2.06
CA ILE A 60 -5.82 10.92 2.62
C ILE A 60 -4.44 10.33 2.33
N MET A 61 -4.23 9.04 2.62
CA MET A 61 -2.97 8.35 2.41
C MET A 61 -2.55 8.33 0.93
N HIS A 62 -3.50 8.05 0.04
CA HIS A 62 -3.26 8.10 -1.40
C HIS A 62 -2.77 9.48 -1.86
N ASN A 63 -3.43 10.54 -1.41
CA ASN A 63 -3.07 11.90 -1.79
C ASN A 63 -1.66 12.29 -1.31
N ILE A 64 -1.26 11.86 -0.11
CA ILE A 64 0.10 12.07 0.40
C ILE A 64 1.10 11.31 -0.45
N HIS A 65 0.88 10.02 -0.66
CA HIS A 65 1.76 9.16 -1.46
C HIS A 65 1.93 9.67 -2.90
N ALA A 66 0.84 10.08 -3.54
CA ALA A 66 0.88 10.63 -4.90
C ALA A 66 1.70 11.94 -4.99
N ASN A 67 1.62 12.78 -3.96
CA ASN A 67 2.42 14.00 -3.89
C ASN A 67 3.91 13.71 -3.68
N ASP A 68 4.24 12.76 -2.81
CA ASP A 68 5.62 12.35 -2.54
C ASP A 68 6.26 11.68 -3.77
N THR A 69 5.52 10.83 -4.45
CA THR A 69 5.97 10.19 -5.71
C THR A 69 6.25 11.24 -6.78
N ARG A 70 5.40 12.26 -6.92
CA ARG A 70 5.65 13.39 -7.86
C ARG A 70 6.90 14.20 -7.48
N ARG A 71 7.09 14.50 -6.19
CA ARG A 71 8.28 15.21 -5.72
C ARG A 71 9.56 14.42 -5.96
N ASN A 72 9.52 13.11 -5.73
CA ASN A 72 10.69 12.25 -5.91
C ASN A 72 11.03 12.04 -7.39
N SER A 73 10.03 12.01 -8.28
CA SER A 73 10.26 11.92 -9.73
C SER A 73 10.86 13.19 -10.35
N SER A 74 10.71 14.33 -9.67
CA SER A 74 11.30 15.63 -10.10
C SER A 74 12.67 15.92 -9.47
N ARG A 75 13.18 15.05 -8.57
CA ARG A 75 14.54 15.13 -8.02
C ARG A 75 15.51 14.29 -8.84
N PRO A 76 16.77 14.73 -9.06
CA PRO A 76 17.82 13.89 -9.62
C PRO A 76 17.99 12.64 -8.73
N ALA A 77 18.14 11.47 -9.37
CA ALA A 77 18.22 10.18 -8.70
C ALA A 77 19.32 10.18 -7.63
N THR A 78 18.91 10.14 -6.35
CA THR A 78 19.80 9.79 -5.25
C THR A 78 19.78 8.27 -5.14
N VAL A 79 20.95 7.65 -5.15
CA VAL A 79 21.16 6.20 -5.08
C VAL A 79 20.45 5.66 -3.84
N PRO A 80 19.60 4.62 -3.95
CA PRO A 80 18.98 3.99 -2.78
C PRO A 80 20.06 3.29 -1.94
N ILE A 81 20.12 3.62 -0.67
CA ILE A 81 20.84 2.81 0.32
C ILE A 81 19.96 1.58 0.58
N GLU A 82 20.48 0.40 0.29
CA GLU A 82 19.85 -0.87 0.63
C GLU A 82 19.90 -1.03 2.16
N ASP A 83 18.78 -0.81 2.83
CA ASP A 83 18.62 -1.17 4.22
C ASP A 83 17.77 -2.43 4.37
N ASP A 84 18.37 -3.37 5.09
CA ASP A 84 17.92 -4.72 5.39
C ASP A 84 16.56 -4.69 6.14
N ALA A 85 15.52 -5.21 5.51
CA ALA A 85 14.18 -5.23 6.07
C ALA A 85 14.05 -6.32 7.16
N GLY A 86 14.31 -5.94 8.38
CA GLY A 86 14.03 -6.77 9.55
C GLY A 86 12.52 -7.05 9.71
N HIS A 87 12.11 -8.25 9.36
CA HIS A 87 10.75 -8.74 9.52
C HIS A 87 10.50 -9.22 10.95
N HIS A 88 9.66 -8.51 11.70
CA HIS A 88 9.04 -9.05 12.91
C HIS A 88 7.55 -9.25 12.69
N ALA A 89 7.19 -10.38 12.07
CA ALA A 89 5.87 -10.97 12.12
C ALA A 89 5.98 -12.40 12.65
N ARG A 90 5.02 -12.81 13.48
CA ARG A 90 4.89 -14.16 14.07
C ARG A 90 5.03 -15.22 12.97
N PRO A 91 5.80 -16.31 13.16
CA PRO A 91 6.25 -17.15 12.06
C PRO A 91 5.12 -18.01 11.47
N PRO A 92 4.76 -17.82 10.20
CA PRO A 92 4.12 -18.86 9.41
C PRO A 92 5.13 -19.97 9.11
N SER A 93 4.64 -21.15 8.70
CA SER A 93 5.52 -22.26 8.25
C SER A 93 6.52 -21.74 7.20
N GLN A 94 7.72 -22.33 7.13
CA GLN A 94 8.81 -21.85 6.24
C GLN A 94 8.35 -21.69 4.79
N THR A 95 7.48 -22.58 4.29
CA THR A 95 6.95 -22.53 2.92
C THR A 95 6.06 -21.29 2.69
N HIS A 96 5.21 -20.92 3.66
CA HIS A 96 4.37 -19.73 3.55
C HIS A 96 5.16 -18.43 3.70
N ARG A 97 6.27 -18.45 4.43
CA ARG A 97 7.18 -17.29 4.55
C ARG A 97 7.89 -17.00 3.25
N VAL A 98 8.40 -18.02 2.57
CA VAL A 98 9.07 -17.87 1.27
C VAL A 98 8.09 -17.33 0.23
N ALA A 99 6.91 -17.93 0.10
CA ALA A 99 5.87 -17.46 -0.83
C ALA A 99 5.42 -16.02 -0.53
N GLY A 100 5.33 -15.65 0.74
CA GLY A 100 4.99 -14.29 1.17
C GLY A 100 6.07 -13.27 0.80
N LEU A 101 7.34 -13.62 0.94
CA LEU A 101 8.48 -12.77 0.56
C LEU A 101 8.56 -12.61 -0.96
N GLU A 102 8.34 -13.69 -1.71
CA GLU A 102 8.30 -13.65 -3.18
C GLU A 102 7.17 -12.76 -3.68
N ALA A 103 5.97 -12.88 -3.12
CA ALA A 103 4.84 -12.03 -3.46
C ALA A 103 5.10 -10.55 -3.11
N ALA A 104 5.71 -10.27 -1.96
CA ALA A 104 6.08 -8.92 -1.56
C ALA A 104 7.12 -8.32 -2.51
N ALA A 105 8.15 -9.09 -2.91
CA ALA A 105 9.15 -8.66 -3.88
C ALA A 105 8.52 -8.40 -5.26
N ALA A 106 7.66 -9.30 -5.73
CA ALA A 106 6.96 -9.15 -7.00
C ALA A 106 6.03 -7.93 -7.02
N LEU A 107 5.36 -7.61 -5.91
CA LEU A 107 4.55 -6.41 -5.76
C LEU A 107 5.38 -5.12 -5.93
N GLN A 108 6.63 -5.11 -5.45
CA GLN A 108 7.51 -3.96 -5.59
C GLN A 108 7.97 -3.72 -7.04
N GLU A 109 7.94 -4.75 -7.90
CA GLU A 109 8.26 -4.63 -9.32
C GLU A 109 7.08 -4.12 -10.18
N LEU A 110 5.89 -4.02 -9.59
CA LEU A 110 4.73 -3.46 -10.29
C LEU A 110 4.83 -1.93 -10.40
N PRO A 111 4.29 -1.33 -11.48
CA PRO A 111 4.03 0.09 -11.50
C PRO A 111 3.17 0.50 -10.29
N ASP A 112 3.45 1.66 -9.71
CA ASP A 112 2.78 2.15 -8.51
C ASP A 112 1.25 2.14 -8.61
N GLU A 113 0.71 2.58 -9.75
CA GLU A 113 -0.74 2.58 -10.01
C GLU A 113 -1.38 1.19 -9.99
N GLN A 114 -0.68 0.17 -10.46
CA GLN A 114 -1.16 -1.22 -10.45
C GLN A 114 -1.06 -1.81 -9.05
N ARG A 115 0.04 -1.52 -8.35
CA ARG A 115 0.27 -1.95 -6.98
C ARG A 115 -0.80 -1.41 -6.04
N GLN A 116 -1.11 -0.11 -6.10
CA GLN A 116 -2.15 0.51 -5.29
C GLN A 116 -3.51 -0.19 -5.46
N VAL A 117 -3.95 -0.41 -6.69
CA VAL A 117 -5.25 -1.06 -6.97
C VAL A 117 -5.27 -2.49 -6.42
N ILE A 118 -4.21 -3.27 -6.63
CA ILE A 118 -4.11 -4.63 -6.11
C ILE A 118 -4.20 -4.64 -4.58
N LEU A 119 -3.46 -3.76 -3.91
CA LEU A 119 -3.43 -3.70 -2.45
C LEU A 119 -4.78 -3.28 -1.87
N LEU A 120 -5.45 -2.29 -2.45
CA LEU A 120 -6.76 -1.85 -1.97
C LEU A 120 -7.83 -2.94 -2.15
N VAL A 121 -7.81 -3.66 -3.26
CA VAL A 121 -8.77 -4.76 -3.51
C VAL A 121 -8.42 -6.00 -2.69
N ALA A 122 -7.18 -6.50 -2.80
CA ALA A 122 -6.82 -7.80 -2.25
C ALA A 122 -6.46 -7.75 -0.75
N LEU A 123 -5.77 -6.69 -0.31
CA LEU A 123 -5.32 -6.57 1.08
C LEU A 123 -6.38 -5.90 1.97
N GLU A 124 -7.04 -4.86 1.46
CA GLU A 124 -8.01 -4.09 2.22
C GLU A 124 -9.48 -4.47 1.93
N GLY A 125 -9.72 -5.34 0.95
CA GLY A 125 -11.06 -5.84 0.64
C GLY A 125 -12.03 -4.76 0.16
N MET A 126 -11.53 -3.71 -0.50
CA MET A 126 -12.35 -2.66 -1.06
C MET A 126 -13.05 -3.11 -2.33
N SER A 127 -14.28 -2.69 -2.53
CA SER A 127 -14.98 -2.83 -3.81
C SER A 127 -14.33 -1.95 -4.90
N TYR A 128 -14.56 -2.25 -6.16
CA TYR A 128 -14.02 -1.45 -7.27
C TYR A 128 -14.54 0.00 -7.24
N GLY A 129 -15.78 0.20 -6.78
CA GLY A 129 -16.34 1.54 -6.57
C GLY A 129 -15.61 2.31 -5.48
N GLU A 130 -15.36 1.69 -4.31
CA GLU A 130 -14.59 2.31 -3.22
C GLU A 130 -13.16 2.64 -3.65
N VAL A 131 -12.51 1.75 -4.42
CA VAL A 131 -11.15 2.01 -4.96
C VAL A 131 -11.18 3.17 -5.94
N ALA A 132 -12.18 3.23 -6.84
CA ALA A 132 -12.35 4.32 -7.78
C ALA A 132 -12.49 5.68 -7.09
N GLU A 133 -13.32 5.76 -6.05
CA GLU A 133 -13.50 6.96 -5.22
C GLU A 133 -12.20 7.32 -4.48
N THR A 134 -11.57 6.34 -3.84
CA THR A 134 -10.32 6.53 -3.06
C THR A 134 -9.18 7.06 -3.93
N LEU A 135 -9.02 6.54 -5.14
CA LEU A 135 -7.95 6.93 -6.06
C LEU A 135 -8.33 8.10 -7.00
N GLY A 136 -9.60 8.51 -7.00
CA GLY A 136 -10.09 9.56 -7.88
C GLY A 136 -10.03 9.20 -9.37
N ILE A 137 -10.31 7.94 -9.72
CA ILE A 137 -10.26 7.40 -11.09
C ILE A 137 -11.58 6.72 -11.46
N ALA A 138 -11.82 6.52 -12.75
CA ALA A 138 -12.99 5.79 -13.21
C ALA A 138 -12.91 4.29 -12.82
N GLN A 139 -14.05 3.67 -12.52
CA GLN A 139 -14.13 2.26 -12.17
C GLN A 139 -13.57 1.34 -13.27
N GLY A 140 -13.75 1.69 -14.55
CA GLY A 140 -13.13 0.99 -15.67
C GLY A 140 -11.60 1.04 -15.62
N THR A 141 -11.02 2.14 -15.15
CA THR A 141 -9.58 2.28 -14.92
C THR A 141 -9.10 1.38 -13.77
N VAL A 142 -9.87 1.26 -12.70
CA VAL A 142 -9.60 0.29 -11.62
C VAL A 142 -9.53 -1.13 -12.18
N MET A 143 -10.52 -1.53 -12.96
CA MET A 143 -10.60 -2.86 -13.56
C MET A 143 -9.42 -3.14 -14.48
N SER A 144 -9.06 -2.20 -15.36
CA SER A 144 -7.94 -2.37 -16.30
C SER A 144 -6.59 -2.39 -15.60
N ARG A 145 -6.36 -1.55 -14.56
CA ARG A 145 -5.15 -1.58 -13.75
C ARG A 145 -5.03 -2.87 -12.96
N LEU A 146 -6.14 -3.35 -12.37
CA LEU A 146 -6.19 -4.59 -11.63
C LEU A 146 -5.87 -5.80 -12.53
N SER A 147 -6.47 -5.88 -13.70
CA SER A 147 -6.22 -6.95 -14.67
C SER A 147 -4.75 -7.00 -15.11
N ARG A 148 -4.20 -5.85 -15.53
CA ARG A 148 -2.79 -5.75 -15.94
C ARG A 148 -1.83 -6.02 -14.79
N GLY A 149 -2.15 -5.52 -13.61
CA GLY A 149 -1.34 -5.75 -12.41
C GLY A 149 -1.31 -7.23 -12.00
N ARG A 150 -2.45 -7.91 -12.01
CA ARG A 150 -2.54 -9.35 -11.72
C ARG A 150 -1.77 -10.19 -12.72
N GLU A 151 -1.89 -9.88 -14.00
CA GLU A 151 -1.17 -10.59 -15.06
C GLU A 151 0.35 -10.41 -14.91
N ARG A 152 0.81 -9.18 -14.63
CA ARG A 152 2.23 -8.91 -14.40
C ARG A 152 2.74 -9.59 -13.13
N LEU A 153 1.97 -9.54 -12.04
CA LEU A 153 2.30 -10.21 -10.79
C LEU A 153 2.45 -11.72 -10.98
N ARG A 154 1.51 -12.34 -11.71
CA ARG A 154 1.55 -13.76 -12.05
C ARG A 154 2.85 -14.13 -12.79
N ARG A 155 3.22 -13.37 -13.82
CA ARG A 155 4.47 -13.58 -14.57
C ARG A 155 5.71 -13.46 -13.67
N LEU A 156 5.77 -12.42 -12.84
CA LEU A 156 6.90 -12.22 -11.92
C LEU A 156 7.05 -13.37 -10.92
N MET A 157 5.94 -13.95 -10.48
CA MET A 157 5.96 -15.10 -9.57
C MET A 157 6.30 -16.42 -10.29
N GLU A 158 5.87 -16.60 -11.55
CA GLU A 158 6.21 -17.79 -12.36
C GLU A 158 7.67 -17.79 -12.80
N ASP A 159 8.22 -16.63 -13.20
CA ASP A 159 9.60 -16.48 -13.65
C ASP A 159 10.62 -16.52 -12.50
N GLY A 160 10.19 -16.60 -11.25
CA GLY A 160 10.99 -16.40 -10.05
C GLY A 160 11.43 -14.93 -9.95
N ALA A 161 11.04 -14.21 -8.88
CA ALA A 161 11.50 -12.84 -8.68
C ALA A 161 13.02 -12.76 -8.85
N PRO A 162 13.58 -11.79 -9.60
CA PRO A 162 15.01 -11.74 -9.95
C PRO A 162 15.94 -11.45 -8.75
N GLY A 163 15.73 -12.10 -7.63
CA GLY A 163 16.52 -12.02 -6.41
C GLY A 163 16.63 -13.34 -5.64
N LEU A 164 15.86 -14.36 -6.02
CA LEU A 164 15.83 -15.66 -5.32
C LEU A 164 16.20 -16.83 -6.26
N ARG A 165 17.30 -16.71 -6.99
CA ARG A 165 17.97 -17.92 -7.51
C ARG A 165 18.67 -18.57 -6.33
N ILE A 166 18.08 -19.66 -5.83
CA ILE A 166 18.77 -20.59 -4.96
C ILE A 166 19.97 -21.10 -5.76
N VAL A 167 21.16 -20.64 -5.35
CA VAL A 167 22.41 -21.26 -5.81
C VAL A 167 22.41 -22.67 -5.23
N LYS A 168 22.34 -23.67 -6.12
CA LYS A 168 22.56 -25.07 -5.76
C LYS A 168 23.99 -25.28 -5.34
#